data_c4507bc0e8e635457113b8c8e514fe19
#
_entry.id   c4507bc0e8e635457113b8c8e514fe19
#
_cell.length_a   1.000
_cell.length_b   1.000
_cell.length_c   1.000
_cell.angle_alpha   90.00
_cell.angle_beta   90.00
_cell.angle_gamma   90.00
#
_symmetry.space_group_name_H-M   'P 1'
#
loop_
_entity.id
_entity.type
_entity.pdbx_description
1 polymer ?
#
loop_
_entity_poly.entity_id
_entity_poly.type
_entity_poly.pdbx_seq_one_letter_code
_entity_poly.pdbx_strand_id
1 'polypeptide(L)'
;MNKIIFLLLAAVLEGMTLVGNAQTQIAFISDAHIQDIDGHPERVRSMEVQVQSTRLFNENYYAFLTALDDVARRNIRLVVLSGDLTDNGQFFNQQKVKEILDGYVRQKGMRFFVTTGNHDPALPFGLKQKNVNYLAADGSRVTREDSCAGYADQMKCYATFGFFPLKEYRYWETPFTSYTYEKYSYKEAQKEGGLERRTYTLCDSLTAMDASYLVEPVDGLWLLAIDGGAYLPKGMKEGQMVYQGSSIGYNNVLAHKPFLLPWVRKVVAEAKRLHKTLVTFSHYPLVDFNDGVSDYVKKIWGNRRFDLDRVPEAEVSEAFLEAGIRLHFAGHMHVNDTGIWEGKDGKKLYNIQIPSLATYMPAYKILTIEHPEEFRVETVTLDSVAGFAQLFPLYQAEYRSDSLKGHLPVWNKEILSSRTYREFCDYQFRDLVRVRFIPRDLPESWKPYLQFTGARLLQEVAGEDKSAEAEWTQWCMEDMILDLYRLRYADRLALRDIPSSRLAAYRHLFDRAQISASASPVVEYVRDLSVLFQAFLNGEPCMNFRINLKKEEIEAE
;
A
#
# COMPACT_ATOMS: atom_id res chain seq x y z
N MET A 1 36.23 23.16 -54.03
CA MET A 1 35.51 21.93 -53.64
C MET A 1 35.73 21.55 -52.18
N ASN A 2 36.77 21.98 -51.48
CA ASN A 2 37.11 21.50 -50.12
C ASN A 2 36.49 22.31 -48.95
N LYS A 3 35.79 23.41 -49.17
CA LYS A 3 35.14 24.18 -48.09
C LYS A 3 33.64 23.83 -47.89
N ILE A 4 33.00 23.24 -48.87
CA ILE A 4 31.55 22.85 -48.79
C ILE A 4 31.40 21.49 -48.10
N ILE A 5 32.42 20.63 -48.19
CA ILE A 5 32.40 19.30 -47.53
C ILE A 5 32.60 19.44 -46.02
N PHE A 6 33.34 20.44 -45.54
CA PHE A 6 33.53 20.66 -44.08
C PHE A 6 32.30 21.25 -43.38
N LEU A 7 31.47 22.04 -44.09
CA LEU A 7 30.23 22.59 -43.55
C LEU A 7 29.10 21.55 -43.49
N LEU A 8 29.10 20.57 -44.40
CA LEU A 8 28.13 19.46 -44.34
C LEU A 8 28.46 18.42 -43.28
N LEU A 9 29.72 18.19 -42.93
CA LEU A 9 30.12 17.32 -41.80
C LEU A 9 29.86 17.98 -40.43
N ALA A 10 30.02 19.30 -40.30
CA ALA A 10 29.69 20.01 -39.06
C ALA A 10 28.15 20.03 -38.79
N ALA A 11 27.34 20.20 -39.83
CA ALA A 11 25.86 20.16 -39.68
C ALA A 11 25.32 18.76 -39.40
N VAL A 12 26.04 17.69 -39.76
CA VAL A 12 25.63 16.31 -39.40
C VAL A 12 26.05 15.94 -37.96
N LEU A 13 27.10 16.57 -37.40
CA LEU A 13 27.50 16.37 -36.01
C LEU A 13 26.64 17.19 -35.01
N GLU A 14 26.07 18.33 -35.39
CA GLU A 14 25.14 19.09 -34.54
C GLU A 14 23.70 18.55 -34.56
N GLY A 15 23.34 17.69 -35.53
CA GLY A 15 22.06 17.03 -35.62
C GLY A 15 21.94 15.73 -34.78
N MET A 16 23.00 15.30 -34.10
CA MET A 16 23.02 14.01 -33.34
C MET A 16 23.01 14.16 -31.83
N THR A 17 22.69 15.33 -31.28
CA THR A 17 22.63 15.52 -29.82
C THR A 17 21.31 16.12 -29.34
N LEU A 18 20.20 15.53 -29.72
CA LEU A 18 18.92 15.69 -29.02
C LEU A 18 18.09 14.41 -29.12
N VAL A 19 18.70 13.25 -28.87
CA VAL A 19 17.97 12.15 -28.26
C VAL A 19 18.06 12.46 -26.77
N GLY A 20 17.12 13.23 -26.25
CA GLY A 20 16.93 13.35 -24.82
C GLY A 20 16.85 11.93 -24.27
N ASN A 21 17.76 11.54 -23.38
CA ASN A 21 17.67 10.29 -22.65
C ASN A 21 16.27 10.26 -22.03
N ALA A 22 15.39 9.44 -22.58
CA ALA A 22 14.06 9.29 -22.01
C ALA A 22 14.27 8.83 -20.57
N GLN A 23 13.86 9.66 -19.62
CA GLN A 23 14.00 9.37 -18.19
C GLN A 23 13.32 8.02 -17.90
N THR A 24 14.01 7.16 -17.17
CA THR A 24 13.42 5.87 -16.79
C THR A 24 12.30 6.08 -15.79
N GLN A 25 11.11 5.62 -16.13
CA GLN A 25 9.92 5.68 -15.26
C GLN A 25 9.49 4.28 -14.84
N ILE A 26 9.05 4.17 -13.58
CA ILE A 26 8.53 2.94 -12.98
C ILE A 26 7.20 3.29 -12.32
N ALA A 27 6.14 2.57 -12.66
CA ALA A 27 4.89 2.64 -11.93
C ALA A 27 4.88 1.65 -10.77
N PHE A 28 4.43 2.09 -9.60
CA PHE A 28 4.27 1.28 -8.41
C PHE A 28 2.79 1.18 -8.07
N ILE A 29 2.24 -0.01 -8.15
CA ILE A 29 0.86 -0.34 -7.80
C ILE A 29 0.90 -1.34 -6.67
N SER A 30 0.05 -1.18 -5.65
CA SER A 30 -0.01 -2.08 -4.51
C SER A 30 -1.44 -2.37 -4.08
N ASP A 31 -1.61 -3.47 -3.36
CA ASP A 31 -2.84 -3.79 -2.64
C ASP A 31 -4.09 -3.70 -3.55
N ALA A 32 -4.00 -4.32 -4.71
CA ALA A 32 -5.10 -4.36 -5.67
C ALA A 32 -6.25 -5.27 -5.20
N HIS A 33 -5.96 -6.30 -4.41
CA HIS A 33 -6.92 -7.23 -3.81
C HIS A 33 -8.01 -7.70 -4.76
N ILE A 34 -7.62 -8.12 -5.95
CA ILE A 34 -8.56 -8.45 -7.02
C ILE A 34 -9.41 -9.65 -6.67
N GLN A 35 -10.70 -9.51 -6.90
CA GLN A 35 -11.68 -10.58 -7.00
C GLN A 35 -12.09 -10.72 -8.48
N ASP A 36 -11.95 -11.91 -9.06
CA ASP A 36 -12.39 -12.17 -10.44
C ASP A 36 -13.91 -12.28 -10.51
N ILE A 37 -14.57 -11.15 -10.62
CA ILE A 37 -16.02 -11.04 -10.77
C ILE A 37 -16.49 -11.22 -12.21
N ASP A 38 -15.58 -11.15 -13.17
CA ASP A 38 -15.84 -11.34 -14.60
C ASP A 38 -15.91 -12.82 -14.97
N GLY A 39 -14.87 -13.60 -14.63
CA GLY A 39 -14.84 -15.05 -14.83
C GLY A 39 -15.67 -15.84 -13.82
N HIS A 40 -15.90 -15.25 -12.64
CA HIS A 40 -16.58 -15.88 -11.50
C HIS A 40 -17.66 -14.97 -10.88
N PRO A 41 -18.73 -14.62 -11.60
CA PRO A 41 -19.78 -13.74 -11.09
C PRO A 41 -20.50 -14.28 -9.85
N GLU A 42 -20.45 -15.59 -9.62
CA GLU A 42 -20.97 -16.23 -8.39
C GLU A 42 -20.04 -16.01 -7.16
N ARG A 43 -18.90 -15.35 -7.34
CA ARG A 43 -17.92 -15.03 -6.28
C ARG A 43 -17.95 -13.55 -5.87
N VAL A 44 -18.98 -12.80 -6.24
CA VAL A 44 -19.16 -11.41 -5.78
C VAL A 44 -19.33 -11.39 -4.27
N ARG A 45 -18.52 -10.57 -3.58
CA ARG A 45 -18.54 -10.43 -2.12
C ARG A 45 -19.64 -9.47 -1.68
N SER A 46 -20.20 -9.70 -0.51
CA SER A 46 -21.24 -8.87 0.11
C SER A 46 -20.73 -7.45 0.40
N MET A 47 -21.59 -6.44 0.24
CA MET A 47 -21.26 -5.06 0.62
C MET A 47 -21.01 -4.93 2.12
N GLU A 48 -21.72 -5.68 2.95
CA GLU A 48 -21.49 -5.68 4.39
C GLU A 48 -20.04 -6.06 4.74
N VAL A 49 -19.45 -7.05 4.08
CA VAL A 49 -18.07 -7.44 4.35
C VAL A 49 -17.08 -6.40 3.81
N GLN A 50 -17.40 -5.72 2.71
CA GLN A 50 -16.57 -4.65 2.17
C GLN A 50 -16.47 -3.45 3.11
N VAL A 51 -17.58 -3.00 3.68
CA VAL A 51 -17.58 -1.85 4.63
C VAL A 51 -16.96 -2.19 5.98
N GLN A 52 -16.79 -3.45 6.31
CA GLN A 52 -16.06 -3.91 7.51
C GLN A 52 -14.56 -4.20 7.22
N SER A 53 -14.14 -4.09 5.98
CA SER A 53 -12.77 -4.34 5.54
C SER A 53 -12.04 -3.04 5.20
N THR A 54 -10.73 -3.02 5.40
CA THR A 54 -9.84 -1.93 4.94
C THR A 54 -9.71 -1.88 3.42
N ARG A 55 -10.48 -2.69 2.69
CA ARG A 55 -10.46 -2.76 1.23
C ARG A 55 -11.82 -3.15 0.65
N LEU A 56 -12.12 -2.63 -0.50
CA LEU A 56 -13.11 -3.17 -1.42
C LEU A 56 -12.61 -4.53 -1.94
N PHE A 57 -13.49 -5.33 -2.50
CA PHE A 57 -13.12 -6.61 -3.11
C PHE A 57 -13.45 -6.65 -4.60
N ASN A 58 -14.69 -6.29 -4.97
CA ASN A 58 -15.25 -6.55 -6.29
C ASN A 58 -14.86 -5.48 -7.31
N GLU A 59 -14.95 -4.21 -6.93
CA GLU A 59 -14.69 -3.04 -7.78
C GLU A 59 -13.21 -2.89 -8.10
N ASN A 60 -12.34 -3.51 -7.32
CA ASN A 60 -10.89 -3.53 -7.51
C ASN A 60 -10.48 -4.09 -8.87
N TYR A 61 -11.27 -5.02 -9.42
CA TYR A 61 -11.08 -5.54 -10.76
C TYR A 61 -11.04 -4.40 -11.79
N TYR A 62 -12.00 -3.48 -11.74
CA TYR A 62 -12.07 -2.34 -12.64
C TYR A 62 -11.02 -1.28 -12.34
N ALA A 63 -10.72 -1.05 -11.06
CA ALA A 63 -9.70 -0.10 -10.63
C ALA A 63 -8.30 -0.53 -11.11
N PHE A 64 -7.98 -1.81 -11.04
CA PHE A 64 -6.71 -2.35 -11.51
C PHE A 64 -6.55 -2.21 -13.03
N LEU A 65 -7.58 -2.55 -13.80
CA LEU A 65 -7.57 -2.34 -15.26
C LEU A 65 -7.39 -0.86 -15.60
N THR A 66 -8.09 0.03 -14.91
CA THR A 66 -7.98 1.49 -15.11
C THR A 66 -6.56 1.98 -14.82
N ALA A 67 -5.93 1.52 -13.73
CA ALA A 67 -4.55 1.88 -13.40
C ALA A 67 -3.55 1.41 -14.46
N LEU A 68 -3.66 0.15 -14.91
CA LEU A 68 -2.80 -0.40 -15.95
C LEU A 68 -2.97 0.32 -17.31
N ASP A 69 -4.21 0.67 -17.67
CA ASP A 69 -4.49 1.46 -18.88
C ASP A 69 -3.89 2.86 -18.79
N ASP A 70 -3.94 3.51 -17.61
CA ASP A 70 -3.33 4.81 -17.42
C ASP A 70 -1.80 4.74 -17.53
N VAL A 71 -1.17 3.78 -16.88
CA VAL A 71 0.27 3.50 -16.98
C VAL A 71 0.68 3.24 -18.44
N ALA A 72 -0.11 2.45 -19.17
CA ALA A 72 0.14 2.17 -20.58
C ALA A 72 0.00 3.43 -21.46
N ARG A 73 -1.00 4.30 -21.22
CA ARG A 73 -1.19 5.58 -21.93
C ARG A 73 -0.05 6.55 -21.68
N ARG A 74 0.54 6.53 -20.48
CA ARG A 74 1.73 7.31 -20.10
C ARG A 74 3.02 6.75 -20.70
N ASN A 75 2.96 5.63 -21.42
CA ASN A 75 4.10 4.95 -22.04
C ASN A 75 5.10 4.36 -21.04
N ILE A 76 4.69 4.15 -19.79
CA ILE A 76 5.51 3.54 -18.75
C ILE A 76 5.54 2.03 -18.98
N ARG A 77 6.75 1.46 -19.06
CA ARG A 77 6.94 0.04 -19.40
C ARG A 77 7.31 -0.83 -18.21
N LEU A 78 7.88 -0.25 -17.16
CA LEU A 78 8.29 -0.97 -15.97
C LEU A 78 7.22 -0.75 -14.89
N VAL A 79 6.68 -1.84 -14.35
CA VAL A 79 5.63 -1.80 -13.34
C VAL A 79 6.01 -2.72 -12.18
N VAL A 80 6.09 -2.17 -11.01
CA VAL A 80 6.25 -2.90 -9.76
C VAL A 80 4.88 -3.10 -9.12
N LEU A 81 4.61 -4.33 -8.72
CA LEU A 81 3.39 -4.72 -8.00
C LEU A 81 3.80 -5.18 -6.60
N SER A 82 3.54 -4.33 -5.60
CA SER A 82 4.10 -4.49 -4.24
C SER A 82 3.26 -5.40 -3.33
N GLY A 83 2.76 -6.52 -3.88
CA GLY A 83 2.03 -7.54 -3.11
C GLY A 83 0.53 -7.27 -2.96
N ASP A 84 -0.15 -8.21 -2.33
CA ASP A 84 -1.60 -8.21 -2.11
C ASP A 84 -2.41 -7.95 -3.39
N LEU A 85 -2.06 -8.69 -4.47
CA LEU A 85 -2.71 -8.56 -5.76
C LEU A 85 -4.11 -9.18 -5.76
N THR A 86 -4.34 -10.18 -4.92
CA THR A 86 -5.62 -10.90 -4.82
C THR A 86 -6.21 -10.77 -3.42
N ASP A 87 -7.50 -11.07 -3.27
CA ASP A 87 -8.19 -10.98 -1.97
C ASP A 87 -7.53 -11.86 -0.89
N ASN A 88 -7.31 -13.16 -1.16
CA ASN A 88 -6.64 -14.07 -0.23
C ASN A 88 -5.90 -15.21 -0.95
N GLY A 89 -5.23 -14.94 -2.07
CA GLY A 89 -4.47 -15.94 -2.81
C GLY A 89 -5.31 -17.03 -3.47
N GLN A 90 -6.62 -16.80 -3.70
CA GLN A 90 -7.47 -17.78 -4.39
C GLN A 90 -6.91 -18.06 -5.79
N PHE A 91 -6.82 -19.33 -6.18
CA PHE A 91 -6.24 -19.71 -7.47
C PHE A 91 -6.92 -19.06 -8.67
N PHE A 92 -8.24 -18.91 -8.65
CA PHE A 92 -8.96 -18.27 -9.74
C PHE A 92 -8.62 -16.78 -9.86
N ASN A 93 -8.42 -16.08 -8.72
CA ASN A 93 -8.00 -14.68 -8.69
C ASN A 93 -6.56 -14.54 -9.21
N GLN A 94 -5.63 -15.40 -8.75
CA GLN A 94 -4.25 -15.37 -9.24
C GLN A 94 -4.16 -15.66 -10.74
N GLN A 95 -4.97 -16.59 -11.25
CA GLN A 95 -5.03 -16.89 -12.67
C GLN A 95 -5.56 -15.69 -13.47
N LYS A 96 -6.58 -14.99 -12.97
CA LYS A 96 -7.11 -13.77 -13.62
C LYS A 96 -6.06 -12.64 -13.63
N VAL A 97 -5.37 -12.40 -12.52
CA VAL A 97 -4.27 -11.42 -12.47
C VAL A 97 -3.22 -11.76 -13.51
N LYS A 98 -2.77 -13.03 -13.55
CA LYS A 98 -1.80 -13.49 -14.55
C LYS A 98 -2.26 -13.23 -15.97
N GLU A 99 -3.52 -13.56 -16.29
CA GLU A 99 -4.11 -13.37 -17.61
C GLU A 99 -4.10 -11.88 -18.02
N ILE A 100 -4.50 -10.98 -17.09
CA ILE A 100 -4.46 -9.53 -17.30
C ILE A 100 -3.03 -9.07 -17.58
N LEU A 101 -2.06 -9.41 -16.72
CA LEU A 101 -0.68 -8.98 -16.87
C LEU A 101 -0.05 -9.49 -18.17
N ASP A 102 -0.25 -10.77 -18.51
CA ASP A 102 0.20 -11.35 -19.78
C ASP A 102 -0.40 -10.62 -20.99
N GLY A 103 -1.65 -10.13 -20.87
CA GLY A 103 -2.29 -9.29 -21.88
C GLY A 103 -1.51 -7.99 -22.11
N TYR A 104 -1.18 -7.27 -21.05
CA TYR A 104 -0.40 -6.03 -21.15
C TYR A 104 1.05 -6.25 -21.60
N VAL A 105 1.67 -7.36 -21.20
CA VAL A 105 3.00 -7.76 -21.74
C VAL A 105 2.93 -7.91 -23.25
N ARG A 106 1.97 -8.69 -23.77
CA ARG A 106 1.87 -8.96 -25.22
C ARG A 106 1.45 -7.72 -26.03
N GLN A 107 0.49 -6.93 -25.53
CA GLN A 107 -0.12 -5.85 -26.30
C GLN A 107 0.58 -4.51 -26.15
N LYS A 108 1.19 -4.25 -24.98
CA LYS A 108 1.78 -2.96 -24.61
C LYS A 108 3.29 -3.05 -24.35
N GLY A 109 3.89 -4.25 -24.34
CA GLY A 109 5.29 -4.44 -24.02
C GLY A 109 5.65 -4.02 -22.59
N MET A 110 4.69 -4.08 -21.67
CA MET A 110 4.94 -3.80 -20.25
C MET A 110 5.69 -4.96 -19.62
N ARG A 111 6.43 -4.69 -18.56
CA ARG A 111 7.21 -5.66 -17.79
C ARG A 111 6.87 -5.49 -16.32
N PHE A 112 6.46 -6.56 -15.69
CA PHE A 112 5.99 -6.58 -14.32
C PHE A 112 7.00 -7.19 -13.37
N PHE A 113 7.09 -6.65 -12.15
CA PHE A 113 7.94 -7.13 -11.06
C PHE A 113 7.09 -7.23 -9.80
N VAL A 114 6.81 -8.45 -9.38
CA VAL A 114 5.85 -8.75 -8.31
C VAL A 114 6.59 -9.15 -7.04
N THR A 115 6.10 -8.75 -5.88
CA THR A 115 6.47 -9.34 -4.58
C THR A 115 5.27 -10.01 -3.91
N THR A 116 5.53 -10.82 -2.87
CA THR A 116 4.49 -11.43 -2.04
C THR A 116 3.90 -10.41 -1.07
N GLY A 117 2.61 -10.56 -0.72
CA GLY A 117 1.97 -9.84 0.37
C GLY A 117 1.47 -10.77 1.47
N ASN A 118 0.64 -10.28 2.40
CA ASN A 118 0.05 -11.12 3.46
C ASN A 118 -1.31 -11.74 3.08
N HIS A 119 -1.90 -11.30 1.98
CA HIS A 119 -3.10 -11.91 1.40
C HIS A 119 -2.77 -12.81 0.23
N ASP A 120 -1.63 -12.67 -0.43
CA ASP A 120 -1.19 -13.57 -1.48
C ASP A 120 0.33 -13.83 -1.43
N PRO A 121 0.72 -14.94 -0.81
CA PRO A 121 -0.10 -16.01 -0.20
C PRO A 121 -0.51 -15.69 1.25
N ALA A 122 -1.74 -16.03 1.61
CA ALA A 122 -2.22 -15.84 2.97
C ALA A 122 -1.57 -16.79 4.00
N LEU A 123 -1.02 -17.91 3.55
CA LEU A 123 -0.23 -18.88 4.34
C LEU A 123 0.96 -19.39 3.51
N PRO A 124 1.99 -19.98 4.17
CA PRO A 124 3.15 -20.51 3.45
C PRO A 124 2.83 -21.65 2.48
N PHE A 125 1.72 -22.33 2.67
CA PHE A 125 1.25 -23.46 1.86
C PHE A 125 -0.20 -23.25 1.42
N GLY A 126 -0.61 -23.95 0.35
CA GLY A 126 -2.00 -23.90 -0.14
C GLY A 126 -3.00 -24.50 0.86
N LEU A 127 -4.20 -23.94 0.89
CA LEU A 127 -5.28 -24.41 1.74
C LEU A 127 -6.65 -24.27 1.06
N LYS A 128 -7.63 -24.95 1.64
CA LYS A 128 -9.04 -24.74 1.32
C LYS A 128 -9.68 -23.89 2.40
N GLN A 129 -10.41 -22.85 2.00
CA GLN A 129 -11.07 -21.92 2.88
C GLN A 129 -12.55 -21.78 2.55
N LYS A 130 -13.42 -21.90 3.55
CA LYS A 130 -14.85 -21.58 3.39
C LYS A 130 -15.08 -20.10 3.60
N ASN A 131 -15.76 -19.49 2.64
CA ASN A 131 -16.16 -18.09 2.70
C ASN A 131 -17.68 -17.98 2.63
N VAL A 132 -18.29 -17.37 3.65
CA VAL A 132 -19.74 -17.28 3.83
C VAL A 132 -20.36 -16.00 3.25
N ASN A 133 -19.55 -15.13 2.65
CA ASN A 133 -19.92 -13.77 2.30
C ASN A 133 -20.04 -13.53 0.79
N TYR A 134 -20.34 -14.57 0.00
CA TYR A 134 -20.66 -14.41 -1.40
C TYR A 134 -22.15 -14.14 -1.60
N LEU A 135 -22.51 -13.39 -2.65
CA LEU A 135 -23.88 -13.06 -2.98
C LEU A 135 -24.45 -14.02 -4.03
N ALA A 136 -25.69 -14.47 -3.81
CA ALA A 136 -26.52 -15.05 -4.85
C ALA A 136 -27.21 -13.93 -5.65
N ALA A 137 -27.84 -14.26 -6.77
CA ALA A 137 -28.49 -13.29 -7.65
C ALA A 137 -29.66 -12.51 -6.99
N ASP A 138 -30.28 -13.10 -5.96
CA ASP A 138 -31.33 -12.48 -5.16
C ASP A 138 -30.81 -11.59 -4.01
N GLY A 139 -29.48 -11.46 -3.88
CA GLY A 139 -28.80 -10.71 -2.83
C GLY A 139 -28.66 -11.47 -1.52
N SER A 140 -29.06 -12.74 -1.45
CA SER A 140 -28.83 -13.55 -0.25
C SER A 140 -27.36 -14.01 -0.16
N ARG A 141 -26.84 -14.18 1.08
CA ARG A 141 -25.47 -14.63 1.29
C ARG A 141 -25.39 -16.15 1.17
N VAL A 142 -24.36 -16.61 0.48
CA VAL A 142 -24.06 -18.02 0.27
C VAL A 142 -22.63 -18.36 0.66
N THR A 143 -22.44 -19.58 1.17
CA THR A 143 -21.11 -20.11 1.50
C THR A 143 -20.52 -20.82 0.29
N ARG A 144 -19.25 -20.53 -0.03
CA ARG A 144 -18.47 -21.25 -1.04
C ARG A 144 -17.13 -21.65 -0.48
N GLU A 145 -16.56 -22.71 -1.00
CA GLU A 145 -15.19 -23.14 -0.70
C GLU A 145 -14.25 -22.61 -1.77
N ASP A 146 -13.15 -22.01 -1.33
CA ASP A 146 -12.08 -21.51 -2.19
C ASP A 146 -10.80 -22.28 -1.93
N SER A 147 -10.04 -22.57 -2.99
CA SER A 147 -8.69 -23.08 -2.90
C SER A 147 -7.71 -21.92 -3.02
N CYS A 148 -6.85 -21.76 -2.02
CA CYS A 148 -5.88 -20.67 -1.95
C CYS A 148 -4.46 -21.21 -2.13
N ALA A 149 -3.63 -20.46 -2.82
CA ALA A 149 -2.25 -20.74 -3.13
C ALA A 149 -1.33 -20.54 -1.92
N GLY A 150 -0.26 -21.32 -1.84
CA GLY A 150 0.90 -21.02 -1.01
C GLY A 150 2.02 -20.34 -1.81
N TYR A 151 3.19 -20.13 -1.18
CA TYR A 151 4.35 -19.47 -1.82
C TYR A 151 4.76 -20.11 -3.14
N ALA A 152 4.92 -21.43 -3.15
CA ALA A 152 5.34 -22.15 -4.37
C ALA A 152 4.35 -21.99 -5.52
N ASP A 153 3.06 -21.97 -5.21
CA ASP A 153 2.01 -21.85 -6.21
C ASP A 153 1.97 -20.44 -6.80
N GLN A 154 2.04 -19.42 -5.95
CA GLN A 154 2.09 -18.03 -6.38
C GLN A 154 3.33 -17.74 -7.22
N MET A 155 4.51 -18.15 -6.75
CA MET A 155 5.74 -17.94 -7.49
C MET A 155 5.73 -18.61 -8.86
N LYS A 156 5.13 -19.82 -8.98
CA LYS A 156 4.94 -20.49 -10.26
C LYS A 156 3.91 -19.76 -11.14
N CYS A 157 2.81 -19.31 -10.56
CA CYS A 157 1.78 -18.56 -11.28
C CYS A 157 2.37 -17.30 -11.92
N TYR A 158 3.15 -16.53 -11.16
CA TYR A 158 3.77 -15.27 -11.57
C TYR A 158 5.23 -15.42 -12.01
N ALA A 159 5.61 -16.60 -12.51
CA ALA A 159 7.00 -16.94 -12.81
C ALA A 159 7.71 -15.92 -13.73
N THR A 160 7.00 -15.31 -14.67
CA THR A 160 7.53 -14.35 -15.64
C THR A 160 7.57 -12.90 -15.13
N PHE A 161 7.16 -12.67 -13.87
CA PHE A 161 7.03 -11.34 -13.29
C PHE A 161 8.07 -11.09 -12.17
N GLY A 162 9.32 -11.48 -12.41
CA GLY A 162 10.46 -11.23 -11.53
C GLY A 162 10.90 -12.43 -10.68
N PHE A 163 10.01 -13.32 -10.28
CA PHE A 163 10.35 -14.44 -9.38
C PHE A 163 11.37 -15.44 -9.96
N PHE A 164 11.49 -15.54 -11.28
CA PHE A 164 12.47 -16.39 -11.95
C PHE A 164 13.22 -15.63 -13.04
N PRO A 165 14.44 -16.09 -13.42
CA PRO A 165 15.22 -15.43 -14.44
C PRO A 165 14.56 -15.52 -15.81
N LEU A 166 14.61 -14.45 -16.59
CA LEU A 166 14.22 -14.40 -18.01
C LEU A 166 15.43 -14.09 -18.87
N LYS A 167 15.40 -14.50 -20.16
CA LYS A 167 16.51 -14.26 -21.10
C LYS A 167 16.79 -12.79 -21.35
N GLU A 168 15.77 -11.96 -21.25
CA GLU A 168 15.86 -10.51 -21.43
C GLU A 168 16.43 -9.75 -20.23
N TYR A 169 16.56 -10.39 -19.06
CA TYR A 169 17.19 -9.77 -17.90
C TYR A 169 18.71 -9.75 -18.08
N ARG A 170 19.33 -8.60 -17.81
CA ARG A 170 20.78 -8.44 -17.83
C ARG A 170 21.45 -9.11 -16.65
N TYR A 171 20.75 -9.12 -15.51
CA TYR A 171 21.14 -9.80 -14.29
C TYR A 171 19.92 -10.22 -13.50
N TRP A 172 20.04 -11.31 -12.76
CA TRP A 172 19.04 -11.78 -11.82
C TRP A 172 19.69 -12.65 -10.74
N GLU A 173 19.36 -12.45 -9.47
CA GLU A 173 19.81 -13.31 -8.37
C GLU A 173 18.76 -13.38 -7.24
N THR A 174 18.96 -14.32 -6.31
CA THR A 174 18.24 -14.46 -5.03
C THR A 174 19.24 -14.55 -3.89
N PRO A 175 18.79 -14.49 -2.62
CA PRO A 175 19.67 -14.72 -1.47
C PRO A 175 20.43 -16.05 -1.50
N PHE A 176 19.98 -17.00 -2.31
CA PHE A 176 20.47 -18.39 -2.35
C PHE A 176 21.32 -18.71 -3.60
N THR A 177 21.52 -17.76 -4.50
CA THR A 177 22.39 -17.93 -5.67
C THR A 177 23.86 -17.65 -5.33
N SER A 178 24.78 -18.34 -6.01
CA SER A 178 26.20 -18.30 -5.69
C SER A 178 27.08 -17.60 -6.74
N TYR A 179 26.56 -17.33 -7.94
CA TYR A 179 27.31 -16.64 -8.99
C TYR A 179 27.47 -15.13 -8.72
N THR A 180 28.45 -14.52 -9.36
CA THR A 180 28.67 -13.06 -9.35
C THR A 180 28.12 -12.42 -10.62
N TYR A 181 28.06 -11.08 -10.66
CA TYR A 181 27.59 -10.33 -11.83
C TYR A 181 28.37 -10.71 -13.09
N GLU A 182 29.70 -10.82 -13.01
CA GLU A 182 30.58 -11.14 -14.14
C GLU A 182 30.44 -12.60 -14.63
N LYS A 183 29.96 -13.48 -13.79
CA LYS A 183 29.72 -14.90 -14.10
C LYS A 183 28.27 -15.22 -14.41
N TYR A 184 27.42 -14.21 -14.44
CA TYR A 184 26.02 -14.38 -14.73
C TYR A 184 25.80 -14.93 -16.14
N SER A 185 24.93 -15.90 -16.23
CA SER A 185 24.29 -16.31 -17.47
C SER A 185 22.87 -16.77 -17.17
N TYR A 186 21.96 -16.61 -18.12
CA TYR A 186 20.59 -17.10 -17.97
C TYR A 186 20.54 -18.59 -17.60
N LYS A 187 21.44 -19.41 -18.18
CA LYS A 187 21.52 -20.85 -17.90
C LYS A 187 21.90 -21.14 -16.44
N GLU A 188 22.88 -20.41 -15.91
CA GLU A 188 23.29 -20.57 -14.52
C GLU A 188 22.22 -20.07 -13.56
N ALA A 189 21.58 -18.95 -13.88
CA ALA A 189 20.46 -18.43 -13.11
C ALA A 189 19.27 -19.40 -13.07
N GLN A 190 18.93 -20.05 -14.19
CA GLN A 190 17.90 -21.10 -14.21
C GLN A 190 18.25 -22.29 -13.31
N LYS A 191 19.51 -22.70 -13.30
CA LYS A 191 19.99 -23.83 -12.49
C LYS A 191 19.95 -23.50 -10.99
N GLU A 192 20.27 -22.28 -10.58
CA GLU A 192 20.33 -21.88 -9.18
C GLU A 192 19.06 -21.23 -8.65
N GLY A 193 18.17 -20.75 -9.52
CA GLY A 193 16.96 -20.03 -9.15
C GLY A 193 15.73 -20.91 -8.87
N GLY A 194 15.89 -22.23 -8.82
CA GLY A 194 14.78 -23.17 -8.56
C GLY A 194 14.19 -23.02 -7.17
N LEU A 195 12.89 -23.34 -7.02
CA LEU A 195 12.17 -23.22 -5.75
C LEU A 195 12.78 -24.04 -4.61
N GLU A 196 13.32 -25.20 -4.94
CA GLU A 196 13.97 -26.12 -3.99
C GLU A 196 15.19 -25.49 -3.28
N ARG A 197 15.81 -24.48 -3.91
CA ARG A 197 16.94 -23.73 -3.35
C ARG A 197 16.51 -22.52 -2.52
N ARG A 198 15.26 -22.09 -2.63
CA ARG A 198 14.71 -20.89 -1.99
C ARG A 198 14.02 -21.21 -0.67
N THR A 199 14.50 -22.22 0.04
CA THR A 199 13.96 -22.67 1.32
C THR A 199 14.90 -22.32 2.46
N TYR A 200 14.33 -22.02 3.62
CA TYR A 200 15.07 -21.77 4.85
C TYR A 200 14.33 -22.36 6.05
N THR A 201 15.04 -22.62 7.12
CA THR A 201 14.43 -23.07 8.38
C THR A 201 13.91 -21.85 9.13
N LEU A 202 12.59 -21.79 9.30
CA LEU A 202 11.93 -20.69 9.99
C LEU A 202 12.00 -20.85 11.52
N CYS A 203 11.76 -22.08 12.00
CA CYS A 203 11.92 -22.51 13.39
C CYS A 203 12.03 -24.04 13.42
N ASP A 204 12.49 -24.61 14.49
CA ASP A 204 12.89 -26.00 14.77
C ASP A 204 12.59 -27.08 13.70
N SER A 205 11.38 -27.14 13.18
CA SER A 205 10.94 -28.15 12.21
C SER A 205 10.18 -27.60 11.02
N LEU A 206 10.02 -26.27 10.91
CA LEU A 206 9.27 -25.64 9.83
C LEU A 206 10.20 -25.04 8.78
N THR A 207 10.13 -25.56 7.56
CA THR A 207 10.77 -24.99 6.38
C THR A 207 9.81 -24.05 5.67
N ALA A 208 10.25 -22.83 5.39
CA ALA A 208 9.53 -21.83 4.62
C ALA A 208 10.28 -21.49 3.34
N MET A 209 9.61 -20.85 2.40
CA MET A 209 10.20 -20.29 1.18
C MET A 209 10.40 -18.80 1.31
N ASP A 210 11.40 -18.26 0.60
CA ASP A 210 11.64 -16.85 0.44
C ASP A 210 11.46 -16.43 -1.03
N ALA A 211 10.75 -15.33 -1.24
CA ALA A 211 10.41 -14.82 -2.57
C ALA A 211 11.30 -13.64 -3.00
N SER A 212 12.31 -13.28 -2.23
CA SER A 212 13.21 -12.17 -2.56
C SER A 212 14.00 -12.43 -3.83
N TYR A 213 14.22 -11.37 -4.60
CA TYR A 213 15.07 -11.40 -5.80
C TYR A 213 15.62 -10.01 -6.15
N LEU A 214 16.73 -10.01 -6.87
CA LEU A 214 17.29 -8.85 -7.55
C LEU A 214 17.16 -9.05 -9.04
N VAL A 215 16.77 -8.03 -9.79
CA VAL A 215 16.74 -8.07 -11.26
C VAL A 215 17.28 -6.79 -11.88
N GLU A 216 18.04 -6.90 -12.97
CA GLU A 216 18.40 -5.82 -13.87
C GLU A 216 17.53 -5.89 -15.13
N PRO A 217 16.39 -5.21 -15.15
CA PRO A 217 15.49 -5.25 -16.31
C PRO A 217 15.99 -4.45 -17.50
N VAL A 218 16.65 -3.34 -17.25
CA VAL A 218 17.30 -2.47 -18.22
C VAL A 218 18.68 -2.09 -17.71
N ASP A 219 19.57 -1.70 -18.61
CA ASP A 219 20.95 -1.40 -18.24
C ASP A 219 21.02 -0.31 -17.18
N GLY A 220 21.80 -0.57 -16.13
CA GLY A 220 22.05 0.38 -15.05
C GLY A 220 20.96 0.47 -13.98
N LEU A 221 19.80 -0.16 -14.15
CA LEU A 221 18.73 -0.18 -13.16
C LEU A 221 18.62 -1.53 -12.46
N TRP A 222 18.76 -1.54 -11.16
CA TRP A 222 18.51 -2.69 -10.30
C TRP A 222 17.23 -2.52 -9.49
N LEU A 223 16.32 -3.50 -9.61
CA LEU A 223 15.10 -3.61 -8.82
C LEU A 223 15.29 -4.73 -7.80
N LEU A 224 15.27 -4.37 -6.52
CA LEU A 224 15.43 -5.30 -5.40
C LEU A 224 14.07 -5.53 -4.72
N ALA A 225 13.50 -6.70 -4.97
CA ALA A 225 12.31 -7.18 -4.29
C ALA A 225 12.70 -7.90 -2.99
N ILE A 226 12.16 -7.45 -1.86
CA ILE A 226 12.44 -8.04 -0.55
C ILE A 226 11.15 -8.68 -0.02
N ASP A 227 11.21 -9.98 0.29
CA ASP A 227 10.14 -10.69 0.97
C ASP A 227 10.23 -10.48 2.49
N GLY A 228 9.44 -9.53 3.00
CA GLY A 228 9.32 -9.23 4.44
C GLY A 228 8.39 -10.15 5.21
N GLY A 229 7.80 -11.17 4.57
CA GLY A 229 6.86 -12.09 5.21
C GLY A 229 7.55 -13.15 6.08
N ALA A 230 7.09 -13.33 7.32
CA ALA A 230 7.49 -14.42 8.21
C ALA A 230 6.27 -14.98 8.95
N TYR A 231 5.91 -16.23 8.63
CA TYR A 231 4.72 -16.91 9.19
C TYR A 231 5.09 -17.74 10.41
N LEU A 232 5.03 -17.16 11.60
CA LEU A 232 5.39 -17.86 12.83
C LEU A 232 4.26 -18.76 13.33
N PRO A 233 4.52 -20.04 13.67
CA PRO A 233 3.54 -20.91 14.28
C PRO A 233 3.17 -20.43 15.68
N LYS A 234 1.86 -20.35 15.98
CA LYS A 234 1.30 -19.96 17.29
C LYS A 234 0.86 -21.14 18.14
N GLY A 235 0.77 -22.32 17.55
CA GLY A 235 0.26 -23.54 18.17
C GLY A 235 -0.93 -24.14 17.45
N MET A 236 -1.48 -25.21 18.02
CA MET A 236 -2.60 -25.95 17.45
C MET A 236 -3.95 -25.37 17.88
N LYS A 237 -4.87 -25.20 16.95
CA LYS A 237 -6.27 -24.90 17.19
C LYS A 237 -7.13 -25.86 16.37
N GLU A 238 -8.03 -26.59 17.03
CA GLU A 238 -8.92 -27.56 16.35
C GLU A 238 -8.18 -28.58 15.46
N GLY A 239 -6.98 -29.02 15.89
CA GLY A 239 -6.15 -29.96 15.14
C GLY A 239 -5.35 -29.37 13.97
N GLN A 240 -5.40 -28.05 13.77
CA GLN A 240 -4.62 -27.36 12.73
C GLN A 240 -3.62 -26.39 13.34
N MET A 241 -2.44 -26.29 12.72
CA MET A 241 -1.44 -25.29 13.11
C MET A 241 -1.96 -23.90 12.74
N VAL A 242 -2.00 -23.00 13.72
CA VAL A 242 -2.31 -21.59 13.53
C VAL A 242 -1.00 -20.80 13.42
N TYR A 243 -0.92 -19.91 12.46
CA TYR A 243 0.23 -19.05 12.25
C TYR A 243 -0.06 -17.62 12.70
N GLN A 244 0.96 -16.96 13.23
CA GLN A 244 0.99 -15.51 13.26
C GLN A 244 1.14 -15.07 11.82
N GLY A 245 0.17 -14.34 11.29
CA GLY A 245 0.21 -13.90 9.90
C GLY A 245 1.46 -13.04 9.62
N SER A 246 1.87 -13.03 8.39
CA SER A 246 2.92 -12.12 7.92
C SER A 246 2.55 -10.64 8.03
N SER A 247 1.33 -10.33 8.49
CA SER A 247 0.79 -8.97 8.62
C SER A 247 1.57 -8.06 9.58
N ILE A 248 2.46 -8.59 10.41
CA ILE A 248 3.35 -7.79 11.25
C ILE A 248 4.66 -7.40 10.53
N GLY A 249 4.87 -7.85 9.31
CA GLY A 249 5.95 -7.40 8.45
C GLY A 249 7.36 -7.66 8.99
N TYR A 250 8.25 -6.70 8.83
CA TYR A 250 9.67 -6.82 9.12
C TYR A 250 10.04 -7.03 10.58
N ASN A 251 9.15 -6.81 11.54
CA ASN A 251 9.45 -7.03 12.96
C ASN A 251 9.84 -8.48 13.28
N ASN A 252 9.52 -9.44 12.42
CA ASN A 252 9.95 -10.83 12.54
C ASN A 252 11.18 -11.18 11.68
N VAL A 253 11.54 -10.35 10.70
CA VAL A 253 12.53 -10.71 9.68
C VAL A 253 13.94 -10.81 10.25
N LEU A 254 14.34 -9.88 11.10
CA LEU A 254 15.69 -9.86 11.68
C LEU A 254 16.02 -11.15 12.44
N ALA A 255 15.03 -11.69 13.16
CA ALA A 255 15.20 -12.91 13.94
C ALA A 255 15.03 -14.20 13.11
N HIS A 256 14.17 -14.20 12.09
CA HIS A 256 13.75 -15.44 11.41
C HIS A 256 14.25 -15.59 9.98
N LYS A 257 14.83 -14.54 9.38
CA LYS A 257 15.47 -14.56 8.05
C LYS A 257 16.92 -14.04 8.11
N PRO A 258 17.83 -14.70 8.85
CA PRO A 258 19.18 -14.19 9.10
C PRO A 258 20.04 -14.03 7.85
N PHE A 259 19.68 -14.69 6.74
CA PHE A 259 20.35 -14.58 5.45
C PHE A 259 20.03 -13.27 4.70
N LEU A 260 18.93 -12.59 5.05
CA LEU A 260 18.38 -11.51 4.25
C LEU A 260 19.25 -10.23 4.30
N LEU A 261 19.57 -9.72 5.49
CA LEU A 261 20.42 -8.53 5.63
C LEU A 261 21.83 -8.70 5.07
N PRO A 262 22.55 -9.83 5.29
CA PRO A 262 23.84 -10.07 4.61
C PRO A 262 23.72 -10.01 3.08
N TRP A 263 22.66 -10.57 2.51
CA TRP A 263 22.42 -10.51 1.07
C TRP A 263 22.13 -9.07 0.60
N VAL A 264 21.27 -8.33 1.31
CA VAL A 264 20.98 -6.92 1.00
C VAL A 264 22.26 -6.09 1.00
N ARG A 265 23.13 -6.24 2.03
CA ARG A 265 24.44 -5.56 2.07
C ARG A 265 25.31 -5.88 0.88
N LYS A 266 25.35 -7.17 0.46
CA LYS A 266 26.08 -7.59 -0.76
C LYS A 266 25.52 -6.89 -2.00
N VAL A 267 24.19 -6.89 -2.17
CA VAL A 267 23.52 -6.25 -3.31
C VAL A 267 23.83 -4.77 -3.37
N VAL A 268 23.71 -4.05 -2.25
CA VAL A 268 24.01 -2.61 -2.18
C VAL A 268 25.48 -2.33 -2.51
N ALA A 269 26.42 -3.11 -1.97
CA ALA A 269 27.85 -2.97 -2.27
C ALA A 269 28.15 -3.19 -3.75
N GLU A 270 27.55 -4.21 -4.37
CA GLU A 270 27.71 -4.50 -5.79
C GLU A 270 27.02 -3.43 -6.67
N ALA A 271 25.85 -2.93 -6.32
CA ALA A 271 25.20 -1.82 -7.02
C ALA A 271 26.12 -0.59 -7.07
N LYS A 272 26.73 -0.24 -5.93
CA LYS A 272 27.70 0.85 -5.85
C LYS A 272 28.95 0.59 -6.69
N ARG A 273 29.52 -0.62 -6.60
CA ARG A 273 30.72 -1.02 -7.38
C ARG A 273 30.47 -0.95 -8.89
N LEU A 274 29.27 -1.34 -9.31
CA LEU A 274 28.87 -1.42 -10.72
C LEU A 274 28.16 -0.15 -11.22
N HIS A 275 28.06 0.89 -10.39
CA HIS A 275 27.35 2.15 -10.69
C HIS A 275 25.90 1.93 -11.14
N LYS A 276 25.18 1.02 -10.48
CA LYS A 276 23.77 0.75 -10.75
C LYS A 276 22.88 1.62 -9.86
N THR A 277 21.81 2.16 -10.43
CA THR A 277 20.73 2.77 -9.66
C THR A 277 19.92 1.65 -9.00
N LEU A 278 19.87 1.64 -7.68
CA LEU A 278 19.16 0.64 -6.90
C LEU A 278 17.81 1.20 -6.41
N VAL A 279 16.73 0.56 -6.80
CA VAL A 279 15.38 0.84 -6.29
C VAL A 279 14.88 -0.40 -5.55
N THR A 280 14.50 -0.24 -4.29
CA THR A 280 14.05 -1.35 -3.46
C THR A 280 12.54 -1.29 -3.24
N PHE A 281 11.91 -2.44 -3.15
CA PHE A 281 10.50 -2.56 -2.85
C PHE A 281 10.16 -3.84 -2.11
N SER A 282 9.10 -3.77 -1.35
CA SER A 282 8.49 -4.92 -0.68
C SER A 282 7.01 -4.65 -0.47
N HIS A 283 6.32 -5.60 0.15
CA HIS A 283 4.96 -5.34 0.59
C HIS A 283 4.90 -4.50 1.86
N TYR A 284 5.76 -4.79 2.83
CA TYR A 284 5.76 -4.16 4.16
C TYR A 284 6.62 -2.91 4.23
N PRO A 285 6.23 -1.90 5.06
CA PRO A 285 7.07 -0.72 5.31
C PRO A 285 8.33 -1.07 6.10
N LEU A 286 9.40 -0.29 5.90
CA LEU A 286 10.65 -0.33 6.67
C LEU A 286 10.74 0.78 7.71
N VAL A 287 9.88 1.79 7.64
CA VAL A 287 9.88 2.97 8.51
C VAL A 287 8.45 3.24 8.97
N ASP A 288 8.30 3.85 10.16
CA ASP A 288 7.02 4.32 10.67
C ASP A 288 6.32 5.24 9.65
N PHE A 289 5.02 5.03 9.47
CA PHE A 289 4.15 5.68 8.50
C PHE A 289 3.05 6.52 9.17
N ASN A 290 3.23 6.93 10.42
CA ASN A 290 2.28 7.73 11.17
C ASN A 290 2.87 9.11 11.56
N ASP A 291 3.74 9.71 10.73
CA ASP A 291 4.29 11.05 10.93
C ASP A 291 4.85 11.31 12.35
N GLY A 292 5.50 10.29 12.92
CA GLY A 292 6.14 10.38 14.24
C GLY A 292 5.18 10.32 15.43
N VAL A 293 3.87 10.10 15.22
CA VAL A 293 2.90 10.05 16.36
C VAL A 293 2.63 8.65 16.90
N SER A 294 3.29 7.61 16.39
CA SER A 294 3.06 6.23 16.84
C SER A 294 3.20 6.06 18.36
N ASP A 295 4.23 6.61 18.98
CA ASP A 295 4.41 6.55 20.44
C ASP A 295 3.35 7.35 21.19
N TYR A 296 2.88 8.47 20.64
CA TYR A 296 1.80 9.25 21.22
C TYR A 296 0.48 8.47 21.18
N VAL A 297 0.13 7.87 20.05
CA VAL A 297 -1.06 7.00 19.91
C VAL A 297 -0.99 5.82 20.89
N LYS A 298 0.18 5.18 21.01
CA LYS A 298 0.42 4.11 21.97
C LYS A 298 0.15 4.54 23.42
N LYS A 299 0.55 5.76 23.78
CA LYS A 299 0.33 6.35 25.10
C LYS A 299 -1.15 6.58 25.38
N ILE A 300 -1.91 7.16 24.43
CA ILE A 300 -3.30 7.56 24.66
C ILE A 300 -4.31 6.43 24.42
N TRP A 301 -4.05 5.51 23.47
CA TRP A 301 -5.00 4.46 23.05
C TRP A 301 -4.49 3.03 23.29
N GLY A 302 -3.21 2.84 23.56
CA GLY A 302 -2.59 1.53 23.83
C GLY A 302 -1.99 0.85 22.59
N ASN A 303 -1.24 -0.23 22.81
CA ASN A 303 -0.33 -0.85 21.85
C ASN A 303 -0.99 -1.55 20.64
N ARG A 304 -2.29 -1.81 20.68
CA ARG A 304 -3.01 -2.59 19.65
C ARG A 304 -4.03 -1.77 18.86
N ARG A 305 -3.99 -0.45 19.05
CA ARG A 305 -4.88 0.49 18.38
C ARG A 305 -4.18 1.11 17.19
N PHE A 306 -4.92 1.61 16.23
CA PHE A 306 -4.39 2.36 15.10
C PHE A 306 -3.35 1.58 14.28
N ASP A 307 -3.48 0.24 14.23
CA ASP A 307 -2.56 -0.69 13.55
C ASP A 307 -1.08 -0.54 13.98
N LEU A 308 -0.82 -0.14 15.24
CA LEU A 308 0.53 0.06 15.79
C LEU A 308 1.38 -1.22 15.80
N ASP A 309 0.74 -2.40 15.82
CA ASP A 309 1.41 -3.69 15.72
C ASP A 309 2.03 -3.96 14.33
N ARG A 310 1.76 -3.09 13.35
CA ARG A 310 2.33 -3.14 11.99
C ARG A 310 3.42 -2.10 11.76
N VAL A 311 3.61 -1.19 12.70
CA VAL A 311 4.68 -0.19 12.63
C VAL A 311 6.02 -0.90 12.80
N PRO A 312 7.00 -0.67 11.89
CA PRO A 312 8.33 -1.21 12.04
C PRO A 312 9.01 -0.71 13.32
N GLU A 313 9.65 -1.60 14.04
CA GLU A 313 10.49 -1.23 15.17
C GLU A 313 11.72 -0.46 14.70
N ALA A 314 12.24 0.46 15.53
CA ALA A 314 13.38 1.31 15.19
C ALA A 314 14.61 0.49 14.76
N GLU A 315 14.83 -0.67 15.38
CA GLU A 315 15.90 -1.59 15.05
C GLU A 315 15.83 -2.12 13.61
N VAL A 316 14.63 -2.28 13.08
CA VAL A 316 14.41 -2.69 11.68
C VAL A 316 14.85 -1.57 10.74
N SER A 317 14.37 -0.34 10.95
CA SER A 317 14.73 0.82 10.14
C SER A 317 16.24 1.05 10.13
N GLU A 318 16.88 1.02 11.31
CA GLU A 318 18.33 1.17 11.46
C GLU A 318 19.10 0.05 10.73
N ALA A 319 18.70 -1.22 10.90
CA ALA A 319 19.38 -2.36 10.29
C ALA A 319 19.35 -2.31 8.75
N PHE A 320 18.23 -1.88 8.14
CA PHE A 320 18.13 -1.75 6.69
C PHE A 320 18.86 -0.50 6.17
N LEU A 321 18.85 0.61 6.90
CA LEU A 321 19.68 1.78 6.59
C LEU A 321 21.17 1.43 6.65
N GLU A 322 21.63 0.74 7.70
CA GLU A 322 23.02 0.24 7.83
C GLU A 322 23.39 -0.78 6.74
N ALA A 323 22.41 -1.53 6.23
CA ALA A 323 22.60 -2.39 5.06
C ALA A 323 22.74 -1.60 3.77
N GLY A 324 22.44 -0.29 3.80
CA GLY A 324 22.62 0.68 2.71
C GLY A 324 21.37 0.94 1.89
N ILE A 325 20.18 0.49 2.34
CA ILE A 325 18.91 0.85 1.70
C ILE A 325 18.61 2.32 1.95
N ARG A 326 18.35 3.07 0.86
CA ARG A 326 18.11 4.51 0.91
C ARG A 326 16.74 4.91 0.35
N LEU A 327 16.23 4.15 -0.62
CA LEU A 327 14.94 4.36 -1.27
C LEU A 327 14.18 3.05 -1.29
N HIS A 328 13.01 3.05 -0.67
CA HIS A 328 12.17 1.87 -0.54
C HIS A 328 10.69 2.20 -0.81
N PHE A 329 10.01 1.35 -1.57
CA PHE A 329 8.58 1.45 -1.84
C PHE A 329 7.85 0.30 -1.15
N ALA A 330 6.76 0.62 -0.43
CA ALA A 330 5.97 -0.37 0.31
C ALA A 330 4.46 -0.16 0.15
N GLY A 331 3.70 -1.25 0.21
CA GLY A 331 2.23 -1.27 0.29
C GLY A 331 1.73 -1.56 1.70
N HIS A 332 0.82 -2.56 1.82
CA HIS A 332 0.34 -3.16 3.06
C HIS A 332 -0.58 -2.28 3.93
N MET A 333 -0.20 -1.03 4.15
CA MET A 333 -0.95 -0.15 5.06
C MET A 333 -2.11 0.56 4.39
N HIS A 334 -2.15 0.53 3.04
CA HIS A 334 -3.16 1.23 2.24
C HIS A 334 -3.15 2.75 2.46
N VAL A 335 -2.02 3.31 2.88
CA VAL A 335 -1.87 4.74 3.15
C VAL A 335 -1.03 5.41 2.06
N ASN A 336 -1.24 6.71 1.86
CA ASN A 336 -0.41 7.57 1.03
C ASN A 336 0.48 8.39 1.94
N ASP A 337 1.71 7.95 2.17
CA ASP A 337 2.62 8.57 3.12
C ASP A 337 4.09 8.41 2.70
N THR A 338 5.01 9.12 3.35
CA THR A 338 6.45 8.97 3.23
C THR A 338 7.10 8.99 4.61
N GLY A 339 7.55 7.83 5.07
CA GLY A 339 8.33 7.73 6.31
C GLY A 339 9.82 7.96 6.06
N ILE A 340 10.50 8.65 6.98
CA ILE A 340 11.95 8.88 6.93
C ILE A 340 12.60 8.37 8.21
N TRP A 341 13.64 7.54 8.05
CA TRP A 341 14.53 7.17 9.13
C TRP A 341 15.90 7.81 8.91
N GLU A 342 16.37 8.57 9.89
CA GLU A 342 17.69 9.20 9.88
C GLU A 342 18.65 8.45 10.80
N GLY A 343 19.73 7.93 10.27
CA GLY A 343 20.78 7.26 11.01
C GLY A 343 21.74 8.24 11.69
N LYS A 344 22.59 7.72 12.58
CA LYS A 344 23.55 8.53 13.34
C LYS A 344 24.58 9.26 12.48
N ASP A 345 24.83 8.79 11.27
CA ASP A 345 25.73 9.42 10.29
C ASP A 345 25.03 10.47 9.40
N GLY A 346 23.76 10.79 9.68
CA GLY A 346 22.94 11.75 8.95
C GLY A 346 22.39 11.22 7.62
N LYS A 347 22.64 9.95 7.29
CA LYS A 347 22.00 9.33 6.12
C LYS A 347 20.56 9.00 6.40
N LYS A 348 19.74 9.07 5.36
CA LYS A 348 18.31 8.81 5.45
C LYS A 348 17.88 7.61 4.62
N LEU A 349 16.93 6.84 5.15
CA LEU A 349 16.13 5.85 4.44
C LEU A 349 14.74 6.47 4.20
N TYR A 350 14.40 6.65 2.94
CA TYR A 350 13.09 7.13 2.49
C TYR A 350 12.21 5.93 2.18
N ASN A 351 11.13 5.75 2.94
CA ASN A 351 10.14 4.70 2.74
C ASN A 351 8.85 5.31 2.20
N ILE A 352 8.57 5.08 0.92
CA ILE A 352 7.41 5.62 0.22
C ILE A 352 6.28 4.61 0.30
N GLN A 353 5.20 4.96 0.99
CA GLN A 353 3.98 4.17 1.02
C GLN A 353 3.21 4.34 -0.27
N ILE A 354 2.84 3.22 -0.87
CA ILE A 354 2.02 3.15 -2.07
C ILE A 354 0.57 3.00 -1.61
N PRO A 355 -0.32 3.96 -1.92
CA PRO A 355 -1.73 3.81 -1.60
C PRO A 355 -2.34 2.62 -2.33
N SER A 356 -3.38 2.04 -1.75
CA SER A 356 -4.11 0.92 -2.37
C SER A 356 -5.08 1.40 -3.44
N LEU A 357 -5.27 0.59 -4.49
CA LEU A 357 -6.37 0.82 -5.45
C LEU A 357 -7.75 0.47 -4.88
N ALA A 358 -7.77 -0.22 -3.75
CA ALA A 358 -8.91 -0.91 -3.17
C ALA A 358 -9.60 -0.14 -2.04
N THR A 359 -9.18 1.06 -1.70
CA THR A 359 -9.72 1.85 -0.58
C THR A 359 -9.59 3.35 -0.81
N TYR A 360 -10.01 4.14 0.16
CA TYR A 360 -9.81 5.58 0.23
C TYR A 360 -8.32 5.89 0.52
N MET A 361 -7.60 6.70 -0.22
CA MET A 361 -7.88 7.32 -1.54
C MET A 361 -7.25 6.45 -2.60
N PRO A 362 -8.01 5.94 -3.59
CA PRO A 362 -7.45 5.01 -4.57
C PRO A 362 -6.41 5.73 -5.46
N ALA A 363 -5.18 5.22 -5.43
CA ALA A 363 -4.07 5.84 -6.18
C ALA A 363 -2.92 4.86 -6.41
N TYR A 364 -1.95 5.26 -7.23
CA TYR A 364 -0.68 4.57 -7.44
C TYR A 364 0.46 5.61 -7.57
N LYS A 365 1.72 5.15 -7.52
CA LYS A 365 2.90 6.02 -7.60
C LYS A 365 3.62 5.85 -8.93
N ILE A 366 4.26 6.92 -9.41
CA ILE A 366 5.22 6.89 -10.52
C ILE A 366 6.55 7.44 -10.00
N LEU A 367 7.60 6.63 -10.14
CA LEU A 367 8.98 7.06 -9.91
C LEU A 367 9.59 7.43 -11.24
N THR A 368 10.14 8.63 -11.34
CA THR A 368 11.01 9.07 -12.44
C THR A 368 12.44 9.17 -11.92
N ILE A 369 13.35 8.42 -12.53
CA ILE A 369 14.79 8.47 -12.25
C ILE A 369 15.37 9.59 -13.09
N GLU A 370 15.70 10.73 -12.47
CA GLU A 370 16.29 11.89 -13.14
C GLU A 370 17.81 11.73 -13.25
N HIS A 371 18.45 11.26 -12.16
CA HIS A 371 19.85 10.88 -12.05
C HIS A 371 19.98 9.69 -11.09
N PRO A 372 21.14 9.03 -10.99
CA PRO A 372 21.31 7.84 -10.14
C PRO A 372 20.94 8.01 -8.66
N GLU A 373 20.99 9.23 -8.13
CA GLU A 373 20.66 9.57 -6.74
C GLU A 373 19.58 10.67 -6.64
N GLU A 374 18.90 11.00 -7.76
CA GLU A 374 17.86 12.02 -7.82
C GLU A 374 16.59 11.44 -8.44
N PHE A 375 15.52 11.52 -7.70
CA PHE A 375 14.25 10.87 -7.99
C PHE A 375 13.10 11.86 -7.89
N ARG A 376 12.13 11.72 -8.78
CA ARG A 376 10.84 12.40 -8.67
C ARG A 376 9.75 11.36 -8.49
N VAL A 377 8.87 11.58 -7.52
CA VAL A 377 7.71 10.73 -7.24
C VAL A 377 6.43 11.51 -7.50
N GLU A 378 5.52 10.91 -8.25
CA GLU A 378 4.18 11.42 -8.53
C GLU A 378 3.15 10.45 -7.96
N THR A 379 2.11 10.99 -7.30
CA THR A 379 0.93 10.21 -6.89
C THR A 379 -0.22 10.46 -7.86
N VAL A 380 -0.73 9.39 -8.46
CA VAL A 380 -1.82 9.43 -9.44
C VAL A 380 -3.09 8.86 -8.82
N THR A 381 -4.10 9.69 -8.59
CA THR A 381 -5.40 9.26 -8.05
C THR A 381 -6.31 8.69 -9.13
N LEU A 382 -7.10 7.67 -8.77
CA LEU A 382 -8.13 7.07 -9.62
C LEU A 382 -9.52 7.61 -9.24
N ASP A 383 -9.83 8.82 -9.66
CA ASP A 383 -11.13 9.44 -9.36
C ASP A 383 -12.28 8.77 -10.14
N SER A 384 -12.01 8.35 -11.38
CA SER A 384 -13.00 7.73 -12.26
C SER A 384 -12.52 6.35 -12.74
N VAL A 385 -13.35 5.35 -12.54
CA VAL A 385 -13.12 3.95 -12.94
C VAL A 385 -14.34 3.46 -13.70
N ALA A 386 -14.16 3.07 -14.95
CA ALA A 386 -15.26 2.55 -15.75
C ALA A 386 -15.75 1.20 -15.18
N GLY A 387 -17.06 1.03 -15.05
CA GLY A 387 -17.65 -0.23 -14.60
C GLY A 387 -17.80 -0.39 -13.09
N PHE A 388 -17.27 0.49 -12.25
CA PHE A 388 -17.33 0.36 -10.78
C PHE A 388 -18.78 0.21 -10.23
N ALA A 389 -19.76 0.76 -10.89
CA ALA A 389 -21.16 0.72 -10.45
C ALA A 389 -21.95 -0.50 -10.98
N GLN A 390 -21.31 -1.42 -11.73
CA GLN A 390 -22.02 -2.56 -12.35
C GLN A 390 -22.71 -3.48 -11.33
N LEU A 391 -22.19 -3.57 -10.12
CA LEU A 391 -22.73 -4.42 -9.07
C LEU A 391 -23.77 -3.74 -8.17
N PHE A 392 -24.07 -2.45 -8.36
CA PHE A 392 -25.06 -1.72 -7.54
C PHE A 392 -26.45 -2.37 -7.50
N PRO A 393 -27.00 -2.90 -8.62
CA PRO A 393 -28.27 -3.63 -8.56
C PRO A 393 -28.23 -4.86 -7.64
N LEU A 394 -27.10 -5.58 -7.58
CA LEU A 394 -26.94 -6.74 -6.72
C LEU A 394 -26.84 -6.31 -5.24
N TYR A 395 -26.11 -5.23 -4.92
CA TYR A 395 -26.07 -4.67 -3.58
C TYR A 395 -27.42 -4.11 -3.13
N GLN A 396 -28.23 -3.56 -4.04
CA GLN A 396 -29.60 -3.20 -3.73
C GLN A 396 -30.47 -4.40 -3.39
N ALA A 397 -30.23 -5.55 -4.04
CA ALA A 397 -30.90 -6.80 -3.70
C ALA A 397 -30.44 -7.33 -2.33
N GLU A 398 -29.15 -7.27 -2.01
CA GLU A 398 -28.62 -7.60 -0.68
C GLU A 398 -29.30 -6.76 0.41
N TYR A 399 -29.31 -5.43 0.25
CA TYR A 399 -29.94 -4.52 1.21
C TYR A 399 -31.41 -4.87 1.48
N ARG A 400 -32.16 -5.19 0.42
CA ARG A 400 -33.56 -5.61 0.52
C ARG A 400 -33.70 -6.96 1.21
N SER A 401 -32.84 -7.95 0.86
CA SER A 401 -32.85 -9.29 1.45
C SER A 401 -32.62 -9.23 2.97
N ASP A 402 -31.65 -8.43 3.41
CA ASP A 402 -31.36 -8.27 4.84
C ASP A 402 -32.50 -7.55 5.57
N SER A 403 -33.06 -6.49 5.01
CA SER A 403 -34.18 -5.75 5.56
C SER A 403 -35.43 -6.64 5.74
N LEU A 404 -35.71 -7.51 4.76
CA LEU A 404 -36.85 -8.46 4.83
C LEU A 404 -36.67 -9.52 5.90
N LYS A 405 -35.43 -9.87 6.27
CA LYS A 405 -35.11 -10.78 7.39
C LYS A 405 -35.12 -10.08 8.75
N GLY A 406 -35.41 -8.79 8.79
CA GLY A 406 -35.38 -7.98 10.01
C GLY A 406 -33.97 -7.59 10.46
N HIS A 407 -32.98 -7.78 9.62
CA HIS A 407 -31.59 -7.33 9.85
C HIS A 407 -31.39 -5.96 9.19
N LEU A 408 -31.15 -4.92 10.00
CA LEU A 408 -30.74 -3.64 9.44
C LEU A 408 -29.31 -3.76 8.93
N PRO A 409 -29.07 -3.49 7.63
CA PRO A 409 -27.70 -3.49 7.09
C PRO A 409 -26.81 -2.52 7.86
N VAL A 410 -25.57 -2.91 8.12
CA VAL A 410 -24.60 -2.06 8.84
C VAL A 410 -24.04 -0.94 7.97
N TRP A 411 -24.25 -1.01 6.66
CA TRP A 411 -23.75 -0.05 5.69
C TRP A 411 -24.83 0.94 5.21
N ASN A 412 -24.38 2.15 4.87
CA ASN A 412 -25.27 3.20 4.40
C ASN A 412 -25.60 3.00 2.91
N LYS A 413 -26.89 2.89 2.59
CA LYS A 413 -27.38 2.71 1.21
C LYS A 413 -26.96 3.86 0.27
N GLU A 414 -26.63 5.03 0.80
CA GLU A 414 -26.15 6.18 0.01
C GLU A 414 -24.87 5.86 -0.79
N ILE A 415 -24.06 4.88 -0.39
CA ILE A 415 -22.92 4.41 -1.17
C ILE A 415 -23.29 4.06 -2.62
N LEU A 416 -24.53 3.58 -2.84
CA LEU A 416 -25.04 3.24 -4.18
C LEU A 416 -25.49 4.48 -4.98
N SER A 417 -25.36 5.69 -4.46
CA SER A 417 -25.57 6.96 -5.18
C SER A 417 -24.27 7.57 -5.71
N SER A 418 -23.13 6.94 -5.43
CA SER A 418 -21.82 7.41 -5.87
C SER A 418 -21.76 7.58 -7.39
N ARG A 419 -21.23 8.71 -7.83
CA ARG A 419 -21.07 9.07 -9.24
C ARG A 419 -19.69 8.77 -9.77
N THR A 420 -18.70 8.70 -8.86
CA THR A 420 -17.30 8.41 -9.16
C THR A 420 -16.80 7.29 -8.26
N TYR A 421 -15.72 6.62 -8.69
CA TYR A 421 -15.08 5.59 -7.88
C TYR A 421 -14.51 6.16 -6.58
N ARG A 422 -13.97 7.39 -6.62
CA ARG A 422 -13.49 8.08 -5.42
C ARG A 422 -14.61 8.30 -4.40
N GLU A 423 -15.80 8.76 -4.85
CA GLU A 423 -16.97 8.90 -3.96
C GLU A 423 -17.38 7.55 -3.36
N PHE A 424 -17.37 6.49 -4.17
CA PHE A 424 -17.67 5.14 -3.69
C PHE A 424 -16.69 4.68 -2.60
N CYS A 425 -15.39 4.90 -2.80
CA CYS A 425 -14.35 4.61 -1.81
C CYS A 425 -14.53 5.48 -0.54
N ASP A 426 -14.90 6.77 -0.66
CA ASP A 426 -15.16 7.62 0.50
C ASP A 426 -16.37 7.15 1.32
N TYR A 427 -17.47 6.76 0.67
CA TYR A 427 -18.63 6.19 1.38
C TYR A 427 -18.27 4.88 2.08
N GLN A 428 -17.55 3.99 1.42
CA GLN A 428 -17.07 2.75 2.04
C GLN A 428 -16.19 3.05 3.26
N PHE A 429 -15.30 4.03 3.13
CA PHE A 429 -14.38 4.42 4.20
C PHE A 429 -15.10 5.05 5.40
N ARG A 430 -16.13 5.87 5.18
CA ARG A 430 -17.00 6.40 6.23
C ARG A 430 -17.65 5.28 7.04
N ASP A 431 -18.23 4.30 6.34
CA ASP A 431 -18.80 3.15 7.01
C ASP A 431 -17.75 2.33 7.75
N LEU A 432 -16.57 2.10 7.16
CA LEU A 432 -15.46 1.41 7.80
C LEU A 432 -15.01 2.09 9.10
N VAL A 433 -14.87 3.41 9.10
CA VAL A 433 -14.52 4.20 10.30
C VAL A 433 -15.60 4.00 11.37
N ARG A 434 -16.87 4.14 11.01
CA ARG A 434 -18.01 4.02 11.92
C ARG A 434 -18.16 2.61 12.50
N VAL A 435 -18.08 1.55 11.67
CA VAL A 435 -18.40 0.18 12.12
C VAL A 435 -17.22 -0.60 12.65
N ARG A 436 -15.99 -0.17 12.33
CA ARG A 436 -14.78 -0.91 12.70
C ARG A 436 -13.77 -0.07 13.47
N PHE A 437 -13.32 1.10 12.93
CA PHE A 437 -12.21 1.84 13.54
C PHE A 437 -12.62 2.51 14.84
N ILE A 438 -13.74 3.21 14.87
CA ILE A 438 -14.25 3.82 16.11
C ILE A 438 -14.47 2.76 17.20
N PRO A 439 -15.18 1.63 16.94
CA PRO A 439 -15.35 0.57 17.95
C PRO A 439 -14.04 -0.08 18.40
N ARG A 440 -13.07 -0.25 17.49
CA ARG A 440 -11.80 -0.93 17.76
C ARG A 440 -10.79 -0.03 18.46
N ASP A 441 -10.63 1.19 17.97
CA ASP A 441 -9.47 2.03 18.28
C ASP A 441 -9.76 3.05 19.36
N LEU A 442 -10.97 3.65 19.40
CA LEU A 442 -11.25 4.67 20.39
C LEU A 442 -11.52 4.09 21.78
N PRO A 443 -11.02 4.75 22.85
CA PRO A 443 -11.40 4.41 24.22
C PRO A 443 -12.90 4.53 24.46
N GLU A 444 -13.46 3.67 25.30
CA GLU A 444 -14.88 3.70 25.67
C GLU A 444 -15.32 5.06 26.23
N SER A 445 -14.39 5.76 26.91
CA SER A 445 -14.63 7.10 27.49
C SER A 445 -14.95 8.17 26.46
N TRP A 446 -14.56 7.99 25.19
CA TRP A 446 -14.82 8.95 24.11
C TRP A 446 -16.20 8.77 23.47
N LYS A 447 -16.74 7.55 23.50
CA LYS A 447 -17.98 7.19 22.79
C LYS A 447 -19.20 8.06 23.13
N PRO A 448 -19.42 8.49 24.39
CA PRO A 448 -20.54 9.38 24.72
C PRO A 448 -20.53 10.72 24.02
N TYR A 449 -19.36 11.16 23.53
CA TYR A 449 -19.15 12.49 22.94
C TYR A 449 -19.16 12.48 21.41
N LEU A 450 -19.23 11.32 20.77
CA LEU A 450 -19.16 11.19 19.30
C LEU A 450 -20.21 12.03 18.58
N GLN A 451 -21.39 12.18 19.15
CA GLN A 451 -22.48 12.96 18.57
C GLN A 451 -22.52 14.43 19.04
N PHE A 452 -21.52 14.91 19.80
CA PHE A 452 -21.41 16.30 20.14
C PHE A 452 -21.06 17.10 18.89
N THR A 453 -21.92 18.07 18.53
CA THR A 453 -21.64 18.99 17.43
C THR A 453 -20.42 19.84 17.73
N GLY A 454 -19.80 20.42 16.71
CA GLY A 454 -18.68 21.36 16.89
C GLY A 454 -19.02 22.49 17.86
N ALA A 455 -20.25 23.04 17.79
CA ALA A 455 -20.73 24.05 18.74
C ALA A 455 -20.76 23.51 20.19
N ARG A 456 -21.22 22.27 20.39
CA ARG A 456 -21.24 21.66 21.72
C ARG A 456 -19.83 21.37 22.23
N LEU A 457 -18.92 20.92 21.37
CA LEU A 457 -17.51 20.72 21.73
C LEU A 457 -16.87 22.04 22.17
N LEU A 458 -17.08 23.12 21.43
CA LEU A 458 -16.55 24.44 21.76
C LEU A 458 -17.11 25.00 23.07
N GLN A 459 -18.41 24.77 23.31
CA GLN A 459 -19.06 25.10 24.58
C GLN A 459 -18.40 24.38 25.77
N GLU A 460 -18.11 23.07 25.65
CA GLU A 460 -17.43 22.30 26.69
C GLU A 460 -15.98 22.76 26.92
N VAL A 461 -15.28 23.09 25.84
CA VAL A 461 -13.86 23.45 25.85
C VAL A 461 -13.64 24.88 26.32
N ALA A 462 -14.42 25.85 25.85
CA ALA A 462 -14.17 27.29 26.03
C ALA A 462 -15.35 28.10 26.58
N GLY A 463 -16.53 27.48 26.75
CA GLY A 463 -17.75 28.21 27.14
C GLY A 463 -18.33 29.11 26.05
N GLU A 464 -17.84 28.99 24.80
CA GLU A 464 -18.31 29.78 23.65
C GLU A 464 -19.55 29.15 23.02
N ASP A 465 -20.63 29.95 22.84
CA ASP A 465 -21.85 29.50 22.18
C ASP A 465 -21.83 29.82 20.67
N LYS A 466 -21.75 28.79 19.85
CA LYS A 466 -21.81 28.83 18.39
C LYS A 466 -22.99 28.05 17.82
N SER A 467 -24.01 27.78 18.63
CA SER A 467 -25.16 26.94 18.28
C SER A 467 -26.01 27.51 17.12
N ALA A 468 -25.93 28.82 16.84
CA ALA A 468 -26.62 29.47 15.72
C ALA A 468 -25.80 29.45 14.41
N GLU A 469 -24.52 29.06 14.44
CA GLU A 469 -23.64 29.10 13.28
C GLU A 469 -23.57 27.73 12.59
N ALA A 470 -23.99 27.66 11.32
CA ALA A 470 -24.00 26.41 10.54
C ALA A 470 -22.63 25.75 10.46
N GLU A 471 -21.55 26.54 10.38
CA GLU A 471 -20.16 26.11 10.38
C GLU A 471 -19.83 25.21 11.59
N TRP A 472 -20.51 25.38 12.73
CA TRP A 472 -20.28 24.65 13.96
C TRP A 472 -21.32 23.57 14.26
N THR A 473 -22.46 23.57 13.57
CA THR A 473 -23.56 22.63 13.81
C THR A 473 -23.69 21.52 12.76
N GLN A 474 -23.01 21.67 11.59
CA GLN A 474 -23.10 20.71 10.49
C GLN A 474 -22.13 19.53 10.61
N TRP A 475 -21.37 19.42 11.67
CA TRP A 475 -20.47 18.32 11.95
C TRP A 475 -20.44 17.98 13.44
N CYS A 476 -20.01 16.77 13.76
CA CYS A 476 -19.87 16.27 15.13
C CYS A 476 -18.46 15.66 15.35
N MET A 477 -18.21 15.20 16.57
CA MET A 477 -16.91 14.58 16.90
C MET A 477 -16.63 13.33 16.05
N GLU A 478 -17.65 12.56 15.67
CA GLU A 478 -17.52 11.41 14.77
C GLU A 478 -17.00 11.84 13.39
N ASP A 479 -17.46 12.97 12.85
CA ASP A 479 -16.96 13.55 11.61
C ASP A 479 -15.50 13.99 11.74
N MET A 480 -15.12 14.56 12.89
CA MET A 480 -13.71 14.94 13.16
C MET A 480 -12.82 13.70 13.19
N ILE A 481 -13.26 12.61 13.79
CA ILE A 481 -12.54 11.34 13.79
C ILE A 481 -12.45 10.75 12.37
N LEU A 482 -13.52 10.81 11.59
CA LEU A 482 -13.49 10.42 10.17
C LEU A 482 -12.44 11.24 9.41
N ASP A 483 -12.39 12.55 9.59
CA ASP A 483 -11.41 13.41 8.92
C ASP A 483 -9.98 13.13 9.39
N LEU A 484 -9.77 12.76 10.66
CA LEU A 484 -8.48 12.27 11.16
C LEU A 484 -8.04 11.00 10.40
N TYR A 485 -8.95 10.03 10.24
CA TYR A 485 -8.63 8.81 9.49
C TYR A 485 -8.42 9.08 8.01
N ARG A 486 -9.16 10.04 7.41
CA ARG A 486 -8.87 10.49 6.03
C ARG A 486 -7.46 11.03 5.89
N LEU A 487 -7.03 11.90 6.80
CA LEU A 487 -5.67 12.44 6.82
C LEU A 487 -4.64 11.31 6.99
N ARG A 488 -4.84 10.42 7.94
CA ARG A 488 -3.93 9.27 8.12
C ARG A 488 -3.80 8.38 6.87
N TYR A 489 -4.90 8.17 6.12
CA TYR A 489 -4.90 7.27 4.96
C TYR A 489 -4.45 7.95 3.67
N ALA A 490 -4.68 9.24 3.53
CA ALA A 490 -4.46 9.96 2.28
C ALA A 490 -3.61 11.23 2.43
N ASP A 491 -3.17 11.55 3.65
CA ASP A 491 -2.42 12.76 3.97
C ASP A 491 -3.10 13.99 3.33
N ARG A 492 -2.35 14.87 2.69
CA ARG A 492 -2.85 16.09 2.04
C ARG A 492 -3.88 15.84 0.92
N LEU A 493 -3.90 14.65 0.32
CA LEU A 493 -4.96 14.28 -0.62
C LEU A 493 -6.35 14.31 0.04
N ALA A 494 -6.45 14.04 1.35
CA ALA A 494 -7.68 14.10 2.12
C ALA A 494 -8.31 15.50 2.16
N LEU A 495 -7.52 16.55 1.96
CA LEU A 495 -8.01 17.94 1.92
C LEU A 495 -8.99 18.21 0.76
N ARG A 496 -9.06 17.31 -0.21
CA ARG A 496 -10.06 17.35 -1.28
C ARG A 496 -11.48 17.03 -0.77
N ASP A 497 -11.59 16.29 0.35
CA ASP A 497 -12.84 15.77 0.90
C ASP A 497 -13.20 16.37 2.28
N ILE A 498 -12.30 17.18 2.84
CA ILE A 498 -12.51 17.90 4.10
C ILE A 498 -12.77 19.39 3.80
N PRO A 499 -13.96 19.93 4.08
CA PRO A 499 -14.25 21.34 3.83
C PRO A 499 -13.29 22.27 4.56
N SER A 500 -12.80 23.30 3.88
CA SER A 500 -11.87 24.27 4.46
C SER A 500 -12.43 25.03 5.67
N SER A 501 -13.75 25.32 5.67
CA SER A 501 -14.46 25.90 6.81
C SER A 501 -14.40 24.99 8.03
N ARG A 502 -14.59 23.68 7.83
CA ARG A 502 -14.51 22.69 8.91
C ARG A 502 -13.09 22.57 9.47
N LEU A 503 -12.05 22.60 8.62
CA LEU A 503 -10.65 22.67 9.09
C LEU A 503 -10.35 23.96 9.88
N ALA A 504 -10.95 25.08 9.49
CA ALA A 504 -10.81 26.33 10.24
C ALA A 504 -11.49 26.23 11.63
N ALA A 505 -12.69 25.61 11.68
CA ALA A 505 -13.37 25.35 12.94
C ALA A 505 -12.55 24.41 13.86
N TYR A 506 -11.93 23.35 13.29
CA TYR A 506 -11.03 22.46 14.04
C TYR A 506 -9.84 23.22 14.63
N ARG A 507 -9.15 24.06 13.86
CA ARG A 507 -8.02 24.87 14.35
C ARG A 507 -8.46 25.76 15.51
N HIS A 508 -9.57 26.47 15.38
CA HIS A 508 -10.10 27.29 16.47
C HIS A 508 -10.39 26.46 17.72
N LEU A 509 -11.06 25.29 17.57
CA LEU A 509 -11.35 24.41 18.69
C LEU A 509 -10.06 23.89 19.36
N PHE A 510 -9.04 23.53 18.58
CA PHE A 510 -7.73 23.09 19.08
C PHE A 510 -7.02 24.21 19.85
N ASP A 511 -6.99 25.44 19.32
CA ASP A 511 -6.38 26.60 19.98
C ASP A 511 -7.05 26.87 21.33
N ARG A 512 -8.39 26.79 21.37
CA ARG A 512 -9.14 26.97 22.62
C ARG A 512 -8.87 25.83 23.62
N ALA A 513 -8.75 24.60 23.16
CA ALA A 513 -8.45 23.46 24.02
C ALA A 513 -7.08 23.60 24.71
N GLN A 514 -6.05 24.13 24.02
CA GLN A 514 -4.71 24.29 24.59
C GLN A 514 -4.69 25.21 25.84
N ILE A 515 -5.52 26.24 25.86
CA ILE A 515 -5.57 27.22 26.95
C ILE A 515 -6.75 27.00 27.90
N SER A 516 -7.57 26.00 27.68
CA SER A 516 -8.78 25.73 28.46
C SER A 516 -8.43 25.33 29.90
N ALA A 517 -9.16 25.94 30.85
CA ALA A 517 -9.19 25.54 32.26
C ALA A 517 -10.43 24.69 32.61
N SER A 518 -11.25 24.30 31.64
CA SER A 518 -12.42 23.47 31.84
C SER A 518 -12.03 22.06 32.36
N ALA A 519 -12.79 21.55 33.33
CA ALA A 519 -12.62 20.20 33.84
C ALA A 519 -13.33 19.13 32.98
N SER A 520 -13.93 19.50 31.87
CA SER A 520 -14.57 18.55 30.95
C SER A 520 -13.54 17.61 30.34
N PRO A 521 -13.79 16.26 30.32
CA PRO A 521 -12.89 15.32 29.67
C PRO A 521 -12.76 15.57 28.16
N VAL A 522 -13.70 16.28 27.55
CA VAL A 522 -13.64 16.67 26.14
C VAL A 522 -12.40 17.51 25.83
N VAL A 523 -11.90 18.29 26.80
CA VAL A 523 -10.68 19.12 26.62
C VAL A 523 -9.48 18.24 26.27
N GLU A 524 -9.27 17.18 27.03
CA GLU A 524 -8.14 16.24 26.78
C GLU A 524 -8.33 15.52 25.44
N TYR A 525 -9.55 15.08 25.10
CA TYR A 525 -9.82 14.41 23.83
C TYR A 525 -9.54 15.31 22.62
N VAL A 526 -9.92 16.59 22.73
CA VAL A 526 -9.65 17.58 21.68
C VAL A 526 -8.16 17.91 21.60
N ARG A 527 -7.43 17.94 22.73
CA ARG A 527 -5.96 18.08 22.75
C ARG A 527 -5.29 16.90 22.06
N ASP A 528 -5.70 15.66 22.38
CA ASP A 528 -5.16 14.46 21.75
C ASP A 528 -5.37 14.49 20.23
N LEU A 529 -6.59 14.82 19.77
CA LEU A 529 -6.89 14.98 18.36
C LEU A 529 -6.05 16.08 17.71
N SER A 530 -5.84 17.21 18.39
CA SER A 530 -5.00 18.30 17.89
C SER A 530 -3.57 17.83 17.56
N VAL A 531 -2.96 17.01 18.42
CA VAL A 531 -1.61 16.47 18.19
C VAL A 531 -1.61 15.62 16.92
N LEU A 532 -2.58 14.71 16.77
CA LEU A 532 -2.67 13.81 15.63
C LEU A 532 -2.94 14.58 14.32
N PHE A 533 -3.88 15.54 14.34
CA PHE A 533 -4.16 16.38 13.17
C PHE A 533 -2.95 17.21 12.74
N GLN A 534 -2.20 17.76 13.70
CA GLN A 534 -0.99 18.52 13.38
C GLN A 534 0.09 17.66 12.74
N ALA A 535 0.29 16.44 13.21
CA ALA A 535 1.24 15.51 12.61
C ALA A 535 0.88 15.22 11.15
N PHE A 536 -0.32 14.70 10.89
CA PHE A 536 -0.73 14.34 9.52
C PHE A 536 -0.90 15.53 8.57
N LEU A 537 -1.11 16.74 9.05
CA LEU A 537 -1.14 17.95 8.21
C LEU A 537 0.25 18.53 7.88
N ASN A 538 1.26 18.17 8.67
CA ASN A 538 2.64 18.69 8.54
C ASN A 538 3.67 17.56 8.33
N GLY A 539 3.21 16.37 7.96
CA GLY A 539 4.06 15.23 7.63
C GLY A 539 4.98 15.46 6.43
N GLU A 540 5.77 14.46 6.12
CA GLU A 540 6.71 14.51 5.00
C GLU A 540 5.97 14.60 3.64
N PRO A 541 6.60 15.16 2.60
CA PRO A 541 5.97 15.20 1.27
C PRO A 541 5.61 13.80 0.76
N CYS A 542 4.34 13.59 0.42
CA CYS A 542 3.83 12.29 -0.03
C CYS A 542 3.08 12.32 -1.36
N MET A 543 2.78 13.50 -1.92
CA MET A 543 2.01 13.63 -3.17
C MET A 543 2.93 13.65 -4.39
N ASN A 544 3.49 14.82 -4.69
CA ASN A 544 4.47 15.04 -5.74
C ASN A 544 5.70 15.65 -5.07
N PHE A 545 6.85 14.99 -5.22
CA PHE A 545 8.05 15.40 -4.53
C PHE A 545 9.31 14.87 -5.20
N ARG A 546 10.43 15.48 -4.84
CA ARG A 546 11.78 15.06 -5.24
C ARG A 546 12.56 14.57 -4.05
N ILE A 547 13.39 13.55 -4.28
CA ILE A 547 14.37 13.03 -3.33
C ILE A 547 15.75 13.17 -3.94
N ASN A 548 16.66 13.75 -3.17
CA ASN A 548 18.08 13.78 -3.50
C ASN A 548 18.87 13.04 -2.42
N LEU A 549 19.30 11.80 -2.72
CA LEU A 549 20.02 10.94 -1.77
C LEU A 549 21.41 11.47 -1.41
N LYS A 550 22.02 12.28 -2.27
CA LYS A 550 23.33 12.87 -2.01
C LYS A 550 23.25 14.03 -1.02
N LYS A 551 22.19 14.80 -1.09
CA LYS A 551 21.93 15.95 -0.20
C LYS A 551 21.16 15.59 1.05
N GLU A 552 20.59 14.37 1.12
CA GLU A 552 19.69 13.91 2.18
C GLU A 552 18.41 14.77 2.28
N GLU A 553 17.87 15.18 1.12
CA GLU A 553 16.74 16.13 1.03
C GLU A 553 15.52 15.48 0.36
N ILE A 554 14.34 15.89 0.82
CA ILE A 554 13.05 15.65 0.18
C ILE A 554 12.34 16.99 0.06
N GLU A 555 11.77 17.29 -1.11
CA GLU A 555 11.12 18.57 -1.40
C GLU A 555 9.79 18.33 -2.12
N ALA A 556 8.68 18.95 -1.62
CA ALA A 556 7.39 18.95 -2.30
C ALA A 556 7.46 19.75 -3.61
N GLU A 557 6.78 19.27 -4.68
CA GLU A 557 6.59 19.99 -5.94
C GLU A 557 5.30 20.79 -5.99
#